data_9329792128d83e1233766e11fa71e634
#
_entry.id   9329792128d83e1233766e11fa71e634
#
_cell.length_a   1.000
_cell.length_b   1.000
_cell.length_c   1.000
_cell.angle_alpha   90.00
_cell.angle_beta   90.00
_cell.angle_gamma   90.00
#
_symmetry.space_group_name_H-M   'P 1'
#
loop_
_entity.id
_entity.type
_entity.pdbx_description
1 polymer ?
#
loop_
_entity_poly.entity_id
_entity_poly.type
_entity_poly.pdbx_seq_one_letter_code
_entity_poly.pdbx_strand_id
1 'polypeptide(L)'
;MFVIYQIFTRTFSNKNISCIENGSIETNGVGKMNDFTPKVLNKIKKGGFTHVWFTGVIRHATTTDYSAFGIPKQHTQVVKGKAGSPYAITDYYDIDPDIAEDITHRMEEFEALIERTHKQELKVIIDFVPNHVAREYKSVTAPECVNDLGADDDVNKHFDPQNNFYYCPQTVLDLSDIISSANIEAYTEYPAKCTGNDHFDAKPSNNDWYETVKLNYGIDYCDLGGRSEHFTPIPSTWLKMTDILLFWAAKGIDGF
;
A
#
# COMPACT_ATOMS: atom_id res chain seq x y z
N MET A 1 7.12 6.07 29.45
CA MET A 1 5.87 6.56 28.84
C MET A 1 6.00 6.35 27.33
N PHE A 2 4.96 5.89 26.66
CA PHE A 2 4.94 5.68 25.20
C PHE A 2 4.28 6.92 24.56
N VAL A 3 5.05 7.70 23.80
CA VAL A 3 4.58 8.95 23.18
C VAL A 3 5.00 8.95 21.71
N ILE A 4 4.02 8.99 20.81
CA ILE A 4 4.22 8.87 19.36
C ILE A 4 4.10 10.25 18.71
N TYR A 5 5.02 10.56 17.80
CA TYR A 5 4.93 11.67 16.86
C TYR A 5 4.63 11.10 15.47
N GLN A 6 3.39 11.24 15.02
CA GLN A 6 2.99 10.78 13.68
C GLN A 6 3.36 11.82 12.63
N ILE A 7 3.90 11.37 11.52
CA ILE A 7 4.33 12.20 10.39
C ILE A 7 3.81 11.59 9.09
N PHE A 8 3.06 12.37 8.33
CA PHE A 8 2.79 12.01 6.94
C PHE A 8 4.02 12.42 6.12
N THR A 9 4.83 11.43 5.76
CA THR A 9 6.17 11.60 5.18
C THR A 9 6.13 12.45 3.92
N ARG A 10 5.13 12.22 3.07
CA ARG A 10 4.93 12.93 1.80
C ARG A 10 4.79 14.45 1.95
N THR A 11 4.25 14.95 3.06
CA THR A 11 3.96 16.38 3.25
C THR A 11 4.87 17.06 4.22
N PHE A 12 5.51 16.35 5.13
CA PHE A 12 6.21 16.92 6.29
C PHE A 12 7.27 17.96 5.95
N SER A 13 8.10 17.70 4.94
CA SER A 13 9.19 18.59 4.53
C SER A 13 8.92 19.31 3.20
N ASN A 14 7.74 19.08 2.61
CA ASN A 14 7.40 19.73 1.35
C ASN A 14 7.31 21.25 1.54
N LYS A 15 8.15 21.98 0.81
CA LYS A 15 8.20 23.46 0.83
C LYS A 15 7.38 24.10 -0.28
N ASN A 16 6.84 23.28 -1.19
CA ASN A 16 5.99 23.77 -2.26
C ASN A 16 4.59 24.08 -1.70
N ILE A 17 4.12 25.29 -1.94
CA ILE A 17 2.82 25.78 -1.46
C ILE A 17 1.79 25.98 -2.57
N SER A 18 2.06 25.46 -3.78
CA SER A 18 1.18 25.67 -4.93
C SER A 18 -0.20 25.03 -4.74
N CYS A 19 -0.28 23.88 -4.09
CA CYS A 19 -1.51 23.15 -3.74
C CYS A 19 -2.52 23.06 -4.90
N ILE A 20 -2.02 22.80 -6.13
CA ILE A 20 -2.87 22.68 -7.31
C ILE A 20 -3.64 21.39 -7.24
N GLU A 21 -4.95 21.46 -7.34
CA GLU A 21 -5.82 20.28 -7.37
C GLU A 21 -5.40 19.35 -8.53
N ASN A 22 -5.22 18.06 -8.22
CA ASN A 22 -4.69 17.06 -9.15
C ASN A 22 -3.36 17.45 -9.82
N GLY A 23 -2.55 18.31 -9.18
CA GLY A 23 -1.22 18.66 -9.62
C GLY A 23 -0.26 17.46 -9.58
N SER A 24 0.73 17.45 -10.48
CA SER A 24 1.78 16.43 -10.48
C SER A 24 2.76 16.64 -9.32
N ILE A 25 3.66 15.69 -9.12
CA ILE A 25 4.74 15.80 -8.12
C ILE A 25 5.66 17.00 -8.40
N GLU A 26 5.91 17.29 -9.69
CA GLU A 26 6.72 18.45 -10.10
C GLU A 26 6.02 19.77 -9.75
N THR A 27 4.68 19.79 -9.84
CA THR A 27 3.88 20.99 -9.57
C THR A 27 3.69 21.24 -8.09
N ASN A 28 3.35 20.18 -7.32
CA ASN A 28 2.99 20.29 -5.90
C ASN A 28 4.14 19.98 -4.95
N GLY A 29 5.20 19.35 -5.46
CA GLY A 29 6.30 18.89 -4.64
C GLY A 29 5.94 17.70 -3.76
N VAL A 30 6.92 17.20 -3.04
CA VAL A 30 6.80 16.11 -2.08
C VAL A 30 7.91 16.20 -1.04
N GLY A 31 7.64 15.78 0.20
CA GLY A 31 8.65 15.62 1.24
C GLY A 31 9.55 14.43 0.97
N LYS A 32 10.78 14.47 1.46
CA LYS A 32 11.80 13.44 1.24
C LYS A 32 12.26 12.82 2.56
N MET A 33 12.62 11.54 2.49
CA MET A 33 13.17 10.80 3.65
C MET A 33 14.46 11.43 4.18
N ASN A 34 15.27 12.02 3.32
CA ASN A 34 16.52 12.66 3.68
C ASN A 34 16.35 14.02 4.38
N ASP A 35 15.15 14.61 4.34
CA ASP A 35 14.82 15.81 5.11
C ASP A 35 14.70 15.55 6.63
N PHE A 36 14.51 14.30 7.03
CA PHE A 36 14.56 13.88 8.45
C PHE A 36 16.01 13.80 8.94
N THR A 37 16.64 14.96 8.98
CA THR A 37 18.02 15.08 9.47
C THR A 37 18.14 14.77 10.97
N PRO A 38 19.34 14.44 11.50
CA PRO A 38 19.56 14.28 12.93
C PRO A 38 19.05 15.48 13.75
N LYS A 39 19.14 16.70 13.20
CA LYS A 39 18.65 17.91 13.85
C LYS A 39 17.13 17.93 13.99
N VAL A 40 16.41 17.49 12.96
CA VAL A 40 14.93 17.38 12.97
C VAL A 40 14.50 16.33 13.98
N LEU A 41 15.07 15.13 13.90
CA LEU A 41 14.76 14.01 14.80
C LEU A 41 15.09 14.37 16.27
N ASN A 42 16.22 15.05 16.53
CA ASN A 42 16.56 15.51 17.87
C ASN A 42 15.55 16.51 18.43
N LYS A 43 14.95 17.36 17.60
CA LYS A 43 13.87 18.26 18.05
C LYS A 43 12.64 17.47 18.50
N ILE A 44 12.28 16.41 17.76
CA ILE A 44 11.17 15.51 18.13
C ILE A 44 11.50 14.84 19.48
N LYS A 45 12.69 14.29 19.64
CA LYS A 45 13.16 13.68 20.90
C LYS A 45 13.07 14.69 22.08
N LYS A 46 13.56 15.91 21.90
CA LYS A 46 13.49 16.98 22.90
C LYS A 46 12.07 17.43 23.23
N GLY A 47 11.12 17.18 22.33
CA GLY A 47 9.69 17.37 22.57
C GLY A 47 9.06 16.33 23.50
N GLY A 48 9.84 15.32 23.96
CA GLY A 48 9.38 14.25 24.84
C GLY A 48 8.80 13.04 24.13
N PHE A 49 8.90 12.97 22.80
CA PHE A 49 8.47 11.82 22.04
C PHE A 49 9.45 10.65 22.16
N THR A 50 8.92 9.44 22.12
CA THR A 50 9.69 8.20 22.21
C THR A 50 9.70 7.41 20.89
N HIS A 51 8.70 7.67 20.04
CA HIS A 51 8.52 7.02 18.75
C HIS A 51 8.20 8.04 17.68
N VAL A 52 8.64 7.74 16.45
CA VAL A 52 8.19 8.43 15.24
C VAL A 52 7.42 7.42 14.39
N TRP A 53 6.21 7.77 14.02
CA TRP A 53 5.40 7.01 13.09
C TRP A 53 5.46 7.66 11.72
N PHE A 54 6.20 7.05 10.81
CA PHE A 54 6.31 7.48 9.41
C PHE A 54 5.15 6.91 8.61
N THR A 55 4.11 7.71 8.38
CA THR A 55 2.91 7.31 7.62
C THR A 55 3.21 7.38 6.12
N GLY A 56 2.73 6.36 5.37
CA GLY A 56 2.76 6.33 3.92
C GLY A 56 4.15 6.12 3.33
N VAL A 57 4.96 5.25 3.94
CA VAL A 57 6.30 4.93 3.45
C VAL A 57 6.35 3.69 2.55
N ILE A 58 5.44 2.73 2.74
CA ILE A 58 5.35 1.54 1.88
C ILE A 58 4.81 1.94 0.52
N ARG A 59 5.32 1.32 -0.56
CA ARG A 59 4.95 1.65 -1.92
C ARG A 59 3.45 1.45 -2.17
N HIS A 60 2.78 2.50 -2.59
CA HIS A 60 1.36 2.54 -2.89
C HIS A 60 1.09 3.00 -4.33
N ALA A 61 -0.15 2.86 -4.79
CA ALA A 61 -0.54 3.26 -6.13
C ALA A 61 -0.42 4.78 -6.32
N THR A 62 0.27 5.19 -7.39
CA THR A 62 0.40 6.58 -7.85
C THR A 62 0.33 6.63 -9.37
N THR A 63 -0.05 7.77 -9.94
CA THR A 63 -0.01 7.96 -11.40
C THR A 63 1.35 8.43 -11.91
N THR A 64 2.32 8.70 -11.04
CA THR A 64 3.69 9.01 -11.43
C THR A 64 4.31 7.77 -12.09
N ASP A 65 4.97 7.98 -13.23
CA ASP A 65 5.56 6.89 -14.01
C ASP A 65 6.99 6.60 -13.57
N TYR A 66 7.19 5.46 -12.95
CA TYR A 66 8.49 4.95 -12.51
C TYR A 66 8.95 3.72 -13.28
N SER A 67 8.38 3.46 -14.48
CA SER A 67 8.72 2.30 -15.31
C SER A 67 10.20 2.24 -15.70
N ALA A 68 10.85 3.38 -15.85
CA ALA A 68 12.29 3.48 -16.09
C ALA A 68 13.15 2.89 -14.95
N PHE A 69 12.57 2.71 -13.75
CA PHE A 69 13.20 2.13 -12.57
C PHE A 69 12.69 0.71 -12.27
N GLY A 70 12.02 0.07 -13.24
CA GLY A 70 11.47 -1.29 -13.08
C GLY A 70 10.19 -1.36 -12.23
N ILE A 71 9.59 -0.23 -11.86
CA ILE A 71 8.33 -0.17 -11.11
C ILE A 71 7.17 -0.14 -12.10
N PRO A 72 6.21 -1.08 -12.04
CA PRO A 72 5.07 -1.10 -12.96
C PRO A 72 4.24 0.18 -12.84
N LYS A 73 3.89 0.75 -13.99
CA LYS A 73 2.96 1.88 -14.04
C LYS A 73 1.57 1.45 -13.63
N GLN A 74 0.92 2.25 -12.80
CA GLN A 74 -0.45 2.02 -12.39
C GLN A 74 -1.43 2.67 -13.36
N HIS A 75 -2.55 2.00 -13.60
CA HIS A 75 -3.60 2.53 -14.48
C HIS A 75 -4.36 3.66 -13.77
N THR A 76 -4.46 4.82 -14.41
CA THR A 76 -5.01 6.04 -13.81
C THR A 76 -6.46 5.93 -13.35
N GLN A 77 -7.24 5.02 -13.93
CA GLN A 77 -8.64 4.78 -13.54
C GLN A 77 -8.80 4.00 -12.22
N VAL A 78 -7.73 3.39 -11.72
CA VAL A 78 -7.73 2.65 -10.43
C VAL A 78 -6.75 3.27 -9.43
N VAL A 79 -6.46 4.56 -9.59
CA VAL A 79 -5.71 5.38 -8.63
C VAL A 79 -6.53 6.62 -8.29
N LYS A 80 -6.80 6.87 -7.00
CA LYS A 80 -7.52 8.08 -6.56
C LYS A 80 -6.60 9.30 -6.59
N GLY A 81 -6.94 10.27 -7.44
CA GLY A 81 -6.09 11.43 -7.70
C GLY A 81 -4.78 11.03 -8.41
N LYS A 82 -3.74 11.87 -8.32
CA LYS A 82 -2.43 11.55 -8.89
C LYS A 82 -1.47 10.92 -7.89
N ALA A 83 -1.51 11.39 -6.67
CA ALA A 83 -0.66 10.87 -5.59
C ALA A 83 -1.15 9.53 -5.03
N GLY A 84 -2.38 9.15 -5.31
CA GLY A 84 -3.00 7.94 -4.79
C GLY A 84 -3.30 8.00 -3.29
N SER A 85 -3.74 6.88 -2.75
CA SER A 85 -3.92 6.68 -1.31
C SER A 85 -2.68 5.99 -0.73
N PRO A 86 -2.10 6.47 0.38
CA PRO A 86 -0.98 5.80 1.03
C PRO A 86 -1.34 4.41 1.58
N TYR A 87 -2.62 4.05 1.54
CA TYR A 87 -3.14 2.75 1.98
C TYR A 87 -3.50 1.81 0.81
N ALA A 88 -3.44 2.27 -0.44
CA ALA A 88 -3.57 1.41 -1.63
C ALA A 88 -2.20 0.81 -1.99
N ILE A 89 -1.73 -0.13 -1.18
CA ILE A 89 -0.39 -0.73 -1.29
C ILE A 89 -0.25 -1.51 -2.61
N THR A 90 0.83 -1.26 -3.34
CA THR A 90 1.19 -1.98 -4.57
C THR A 90 2.34 -2.95 -4.38
N ASP A 91 3.13 -2.78 -3.33
CA ASP A 91 4.21 -3.69 -2.95
C ASP A 91 4.53 -3.53 -1.47
N TYR A 92 4.30 -4.59 -0.68
CA TYR A 92 4.62 -4.56 0.75
C TYR A 92 6.11 -4.63 1.07
N TYR A 93 6.94 -5.00 0.11
CA TYR A 93 8.38 -5.16 0.30
C TYR A 93 9.19 -3.96 -0.20
N ASP A 94 8.50 -2.88 -0.62
CA ASP A 94 9.11 -1.73 -1.27
C ASP A 94 8.74 -0.40 -0.59
N ILE A 95 9.57 0.61 -0.83
CA ILE A 95 9.37 1.98 -0.37
C ILE A 95 8.80 2.83 -1.50
N ASP A 96 7.91 3.76 -1.13
CA ASP A 96 7.32 4.70 -2.07
C ASP A 96 8.41 5.56 -2.75
N PRO A 97 8.51 5.49 -4.08
CA PRO A 97 9.55 6.23 -4.82
C PRO A 97 9.36 7.75 -4.76
N ASP A 98 8.13 8.25 -4.52
CA ASP A 98 7.87 9.68 -4.41
C ASP A 98 8.68 10.33 -3.27
N ILE A 99 8.91 9.61 -2.17
CA ILE A 99 9.59 10.14 -0.98
C ILE A 99 11.11 9.91 -0.97
N ALA A 100 11.66 9.19 -1.96
CA ALA A 100 13.09 9.00 -2.12
C ALA A 100 13.73 10.12 -2.94
N GLU A 101 14.96 10.50 -2.65
CA GLU A 101 15.79 11.36 -3.52
C GLU A 101 16.36 10.57 -4.68
N ASP A 102 16.87 9.37 -4.41
CA ASP A 102 17.31 8.41 -5.42
C ASP A 102 16.36 7.22 -5.46
N ILE A 103 15.54 7.15 -6.50
CA ILE A 103 14.53 6.11 -6.67
C ILE A 103 15.16 4.70 -6.70
N THR A 104 16.35 4.58 -7.28
CA THR A 104 17.07 3.29 -7.36
C THR A 104 17.48 2.79 -5.97
N HIS A 105 17.84 3.72 -5.07
CA HIS A 105 18.33 3.44 -3.72
C HIS A 105 17.29 3.79 -2.64
N ARG A 106 15.99 3.78 -2.97
CA ARG A 106 14.91 4.14 -2.03
C ARG A 106 14.87 3.29 -0.76
N MET A 107 15.21 2.02 -0.87
CA MET A 107 15.27 1.12 0.29
C MET A 107 16.42 1.49 1.22
N GLU A 108 17.59 1.73 0.67
CA GLU A 108 18.79 2.15 1.41
C GLU A 108 18.57 3.51 2.07
N GLU A 109 17.86 4.44 1.41
CA GLU A 109 17.49 5.73 2.00
C GLU A 109 16.58 5.54 3.21
N PHE A 110 15.63 4.59 3.14
CA PHE A 110 14.73 4.28 4.24
C PHE A 110 15.47 3.60 5.40
N GLU A 111 16.32 2.61 5.12
CA GLU A 111 17.17 1.98 6.14
C GLU A 111 18.07 3.00 6.84
N ALA A 112 18.63 3.95 6.08
CA ALA A 112 19.40 5.05 6.65
C ALA A 112 18.52 6.00 7.50
N LEU A 113 17.24 6.18 7.18
CA LEU A 113 16.29 6.94 8.01
C LEU A 113 16.02 6.21 9.33
N ILE A 114 15.81 4.88 9.30
CA ILE A 114 15.64 4.05 10.50
C ILE A 114 16.87 4.23 11.42
N GLU A 115 18.07 4.03 10.86
CA GLU A 115 19.32 4.18 11.60
C GLU A 115 19.50 5.58 12.21
N ARG A 116 19.20 6.65 11.43
CA ARG A 116 19.26 8.03 11.93
C ARG A 116 18.29 8.27 13.08
N THR A 117 17.09 7.67 12.99
CA THR A 117 16.05 7.79 14.02
C THR A 117 16.48 7.10 15.30
N HIS A 118 17.02 5.87 15.21
CA HIS A 118 17.55 5.13 16.35
C HIS A 118 18.74 5.85 17.01
N LYS A 119 19.63 6.46 16.23
CA LYS A 119 20.74 7.28 16.76
C LYS A 119 20.27 8.49 17.59
N GLN A 120 19.03 8.92 17.43
CA GLN A 120 18.42 9.95 18.28
C GLN A 120 17.61 9.35 19.44
N GLU A 121 17.78 8.05 19.73
CA GLU A 121 17.04 7.32 20.77
C GLU A 121 15.50 7.38 20.58
N LEU A 122 15.05 7.45 19.33
CA LEU A 122 13.66 7.35 18.92
C LEU A 122 13.44 5.97 18.30
N LYS A 123 12.25 5.43 18.47
CA LYS A 123 11.81 4.20 17.82
C LYS A 123 11.00 4.50 16.58
N VAL A 124 10.99 3.57 15.63
CA VAL A 124 10.35 3.71 14.33
C VAL A 124 9.08 2.87 14.26
N ILE A 125 7.97 3.52 13.88
CA ILE A 125 6.70 2.85 13.56
C ILE A 125 6.37 3.16 12.10
N ILE A 126 5.82 2.19 11.38
CA ILE A 126 5.27 2.37 10.03
C ILE A 126 3.83 1.86 9.97
N ASP A 127 3.09 2.28 8.93
CA ASP A 127 1.77 1.73 8.67
C ASP A 127 1.87 0.27 8.24
N PHE A 128 0.88 -0.51 8.65
CA PHE A 128 0.60 -1.83 8.12
C PHE A 128 -0.88 -1.91 7.74
N VAL A 129 -1.18 -2.18 6.49
CA VAL A 129 -2.54 -2.17 5.94
C VAL A 129 -2.98 -3.60 5.61
N PRO A 130 -3.53 -4.37 6.56
CA PRO A 130 -3.82 -5.78 6.35
C PRO A 130 -5.20 -6.05 5.73
N ASN A 131 -6.02 -5.02 5.47
CA ASN A 131 -7.39 -5.20 4.99
C ASN A 131 -7.50 -5.36 3.47
N HIS A 132 -6.67 -4.64 2.72
CA HIS A 132 -6.73 -4.55 1.26
C HIS A 132 -5.39 -4.16 0.66
N VAL A 133 -5.29 -4.29 -0.66
CA VAL A 133 -4.17 -3.81 -1.48
C VAL A 133 -4.70 -3.00 -2.67
N ALA A 134 -3.82 -2.34 -3.42
CA ALA A 134 -4.20 -1.74 -4.71
C ALA A 134 -4.65 -2.82 -5.71
N ARG A 135 -5.50 -2.46 -6.69
CA ARG A 135 -5.94 -3.43 -7.71
C ARG A 135 -4.80 -4.02 -8.52
N GLU A 136 -3.82 -3.20 -8.85
CA GLU A 136 -2.64 -3.63 -9.58
C GLU A 136 -1.47 -3.97 -8.64
N TYR A 137 -1.78 -4.56 -7.47
CA TYR A 137 -0.75 -5.05 -6.56
C TYR A 137 0.17 -6.03 -7.28
N LYS A 138 1.45 -5.72 -7.24
CA LYS A 138 2.52 -6.59 -7.73
C LYS A 138 3.84 -6.20 -7.05
N SER A 139 4.43 -7.13 -6.32
CA SER A 139 5.77 -6.92 -5.79
C SER A 139 6.82 -7.05 -6.88
N VAL A 140 7.81 -6.16 -6.84
CA VAL A 140 9.02 -6.22 -7.68
C VAL A 140 10.28 -6.33 -6.84
N THR A 141 10.14 -6.29 -5.51
CA THR A 141 11.25 -6.32 -4.55
C THR A 141 11.10 -7.41 -3.49
N ALA A 142 10.06 -8.25 -3.60
CA ALA A 142 9.91 -9.40 -2.69
C ALA A 142 11.16 -10.30 -2.73
N PRO A 143 11.55 -10.91 -1.58
CA PRO A 143 12.59 -11.93 -1.55
C PRO A 143 12.30 -13.07 -2.52
N GLU A 144 13.34 -13.66 -3.14
CA GLU A 144 13.21 -14.69 -4.19
C GLU A 144 12.35 -15.91 -3.81
N CYS A 145 12.26 -16.23 -2.52
CA CYS A 145 11.47 -17.37 -2.03
C CYS A 145 10.01 -17.01 -1.69
N VAL A 146 9.58 -15.76 -1.92
CA VAL A 146 8.24 -15.31 -1.58
C VAL A 146 7.33 -15.39 -2.80
N ASN A 147 6.25 -16.19 -2.69
CA ASN A 147 5.15 -16.13 -3.65
C ASN A 147 4.28 -14.91 -3.36
N ASP A 148 4.11 -14.07 -4.36
CA ASP A 148 3.35 -12.83 -4.23
C ASP A 148 1.86 -13.09 -3.93
N LEU A 149 1.17 -12.08 -3.40
CA LEU A 149 -0.28 -12.17 -3.17
C LEU A 149 -1.01 -12.43 -4.49
N GLY A 150 -1.91 -13.41 -4.46
CA GLY A 150 -2.71 -13.81 -5.61
C GLY A 150 -2.00 -14.74 -6.62
N ALA A 151 -0.69 -15.02 -6.44
CA ALA A 151 0.07 -15.84 -7.40
C ALA A 151 -0.45 -17.28 -7.51
N ASP A 152 -0.96 -17.84 -6.41
CA ASP A 152 -1.44 -19.22 -6.33
C ASP A 152 -2.97 -19.30 -6.24
N ASP A 153 -3.69 -18.19 -6.44
CA ASP A 153 -5.14 -18.13 -6.24
C ASP A 153 -5.91 -18.92 -7.34
N ASP A 154 -6.92 -19.68 -6.94
CA ASP A 154 -7.91 -20.25 -7.86
C ASP A 154 -8.96 -19.20 -8.22
N VAL A 155 -8.73 -18.51 -9.31
CA VAL A 155 -9.59 -17.40 -9.78
C VAL A 155 -10.97 -17.84 -10.29
N ASN A 156 -11.24 -19.18 -10.38
CA ASN A 156 -12.53 -19.73 -10.77
C ASN A 156 -13.50 -19.87 -9.58
N LYS A 157 -13.04 -19.58 -8.36
CA LYS A 157 -13.83 -19.62 -7.15
C LYS A 157 -14.04 -18.20 -6.61
N HIS A 158 -15.27 -17.92 -6.18
CA HIS A 158 -15.56 -16.68 -5.47
C HIS A 158 -14.79 -16.62 -4.16
N PHE A 159 -14.80 -17.72 -3.42
CA PHE A 159 -14.07 -17.90 -2.17
C PHE A 159 -13.31 -19.25 -2.19
N ASP A 160 -12.08 -19.21 -1.72
CA ASP A 160 -11.30 -20.36 -1.29
C ASP A 160 -10.44 -19.89 -0.10
N PRO A 161 -10.40 -20.61 1.03
CA PRO A 161 -9.65 -20.15 2.20
C PRO A 161 -8.13 -20.03 1.97
N GLN A 162 -7.60 -20.61 0.90
CA GLN A 162 -6.19 -20.48 0.51
C GLN A 162 -5.95 -19.38 -0.52
N ASN A 163 -6.97 -18.80 -1.14
CA ASN A 163 -6.85 -17.63 -2.00
C ASN A 163 -6.52 -16.40 -1.15
N ASN A 164 -5.71 -15.50 -1.71
CA ASN A 164 -5.41 -14.21 -1.09
C ASN A 164 -6.49 -13.15 -1.34
N PHE A 165 -7.28 -13.32 -2.40
CA PHE A 165 -8.35 -12.40 -2.79
C PHE A 165 -9.69 -13.12 -2.95
N TYR A 166 -10.78 -12.33 -2.94
CA TYR A 166 -12.10 -12.77 -3.39
C TYR A 166 -12.29 -12.39 -4.85
N TYR A 167 -12.86 -13.31 -5.62
CA TYR A 167 -13.07 -13.11 -7.06
C TYR A 167 -14.56 -13.12 -7.42
N CYS A 168 -14.90 -12.46 -8.54
CA CYS A 168 -16.18 -12.62 -9.24
C CYS A 168 -15.91 -13.48 -10.48
N PRO A 169 -15.99 -14.83 -10.38
CA PRO A 169 -15.59 -15.72 -11.46
C PRO A 169 -16.33 -15.41 -12.75
N GLN A 170 -15.63 -15.49 -13.88
CA GLN A 170 -16.17 -15.27 -15.23
C GLN A 170 -16.81 -13.87 -15.45
N THR A 171 -16.52 -12.90 -14.59
CA THR A 171 -17.06 -11.54 -14.68
C THR A 171 -15.94 -10.54 -14.85
N VAL A 172 -16.12 -9.58 -15.76
CA VAL A 172 -15.22 -8.43 -15.92
C VAL A 172 -15.59 -7.36 -14.90
N LEU A 173 -14.60 -6.66 -14.35
CA LEU A 173 -14.85 -5.50 -13.49
C LEU A 173 -15.56 -4.39 -14.28
N ASP A 174 -16.70 -3.92 -13.78
CA ASP A 174 -17.50 -2.84 -14.38
C ASP A 174 -17.33 -1.53 -13.58
N LEU A 175 -16.55 -0.61 -14.12
CA LEU A 175 -16.35 0.73 -13.57
C LEU A 175 -17.14 1.82 -14.35
N SER A 176 -18.09 1.45 -15.17
CA SER A 176 -18.81 2.38 -16.09
C SER A 176 -19.54 3.50 -15.37
N ASP A 177 -20.01 3.27 -14.14
CA ASP A 177 -20.71 4.28 -13.32
C ASP A 177 -19.75 5.24 -12.60
N ILE A 178 -18.45 4.91 -12.58
CA ILE A 178 -17.42 5.65 -11.84
C ILE A 178 -16.57 6.49 -12.80
N ILE A 179 -16.25 5.94 -13.98
CA ILE A 179 -15.25 6.48 -14.89
C ILE A 179 -15.96 7.02 -16.13
N SER A 180 -15.93 8.34 -16.31
CA SER A 180 -16.59 9.05 -17.41
C SER A 180 -15.65 9.50 -18.53
N SER A 181 -14.39 9.05 -18.59
CA SER A 181 -13.41 9.60 -19.55
C SER A 181 -13.41 8.86 -20.88
N ALA A 182 -13.85 9.56 -21.94
CA ALA A 182 -13.85 9.08 -23.32
C ALA A 182 -12.46 9.00 -23.99
N ASN A 183 -11.37 9.41 -23.31
CA ASN A 183 -10.06 9.64 -23.92
C ASN A 183 -8.91 8.79 -23.30
N ILE A 184 -9.20 7.85 -22.43
CA ILE A 184 -8.21 6.98 -21.80
C ILE A 184 -8.62 5.54 -22.09
N GLU A 185 -7.66 4.67 -22.42
CA GLU A 185 -7.89 3.23 -22.52
C GLU A 185 -8.56 2.73 -21.23
N ALA A 186 -9.61 1.95 -21.36
CA ALA A 186 -10.37 1.49 -20.19
C ALA A 186 -9.57 0.46 -19.40
N TYR A 187 -9.52 0.61 -18.08
CA TYR A 187 -9.00 -0.42 -17.19
C TYR A 187 -9.83 -1.70 -17.34
N THR A 188 -9.14 -2.82 -17.46
CA THR A 188 -9.77 -4.13 -17.61
C THR A 188 -9.20 -5.09 -16.59
N GLU A 189 -10.07 -5.73 -15.80
CA GLU A 189 -9.73 -6.77 -14.84
C GLU A 189 -10.66 -7.97 -15.02
N TYR A 190 -10.08 -9.16 -15.30
CA TYR A 190 -10.82 -10.41 -15.49
C TYR A 190 -10.05 -11.60 -14.88
N PRO A 191 -10.69 -12.42 -14.03
CA PRO A 191 -11.97 -12.09 -13.38
C PRO A 191 -11.82 -10.90 -12.43
N ALA A 192 -12.92 -10.18 -12.19
CA ALA A 192 -12.94 -9.07 -11.25
C ALA A 192 -12.64 -9.55 -9.83
N LYS A 193 -11.87 -8.74 -9.07
CA LYS A 193 -11.65 -8.93 -7.63
C LYS A 193 -12.58 -8.02 -6.83
N CYS A 194 -13.01 -8.50 -5.67
CA CYS A 194 -13.89 -7.75 -4.77
C CYS A 194 -13.18 -6.55 -4.14
N THR A 195 -13.88 -5.44 -3.88
CA THR A 195 -13.27 -4.20 -3.37
C THR A 195 -12.90 -4.29 -1.89
N GLY A 196 -11.95 -3.49 -1.47
CA GLY A 196 -11.40 -3.48 -0.12
C GLY A 196 -12.38 -3.13 1.00
N ASN A 197 -13.53 -2.52 0.68
CA ASN A 197 -14.58 -2.17 1.63
C ASN A 197 -15.74 -3.15 1.67
N ASP A 198 -15.46 -4.45 1.42
CA ASP A 198 -16.43 -5.54 1.55
C ASP A 198 -17.59 -5.47 0.53
N HIS A 199 -17.32 -4.97 -0.66
CA HIS A 199 -18.25 -5.04 -1.79
C HIS A 199 -17.91 -6.25 -2.66
N PHE A 200 -18.74 -7.31 -2.55
CA PHE A 200 -18.45 -8.64 -3.09
C PHE A 200 -19.05 -8.91 -4.47
N ASP A 201 -19.16 -7.89 -5.32
CA ASP A 201 -19.51 -8.04 -6.72
C ASP A 201 -18.55 -7.29 -7.65
N ALA A 202 -18.77 -7.41 -8.98
CA ALA A 202 -17.90 -6.84 -9.99
C ALA A 202 -18.25 -5.40 -10.40
N LYS A 203 -19.26 -4.79 -9.78
CA LYS A 203 -19.70 -3.44 -10.12
C LYS A 203 -19.74 -2.51 -8.91
N PRO A 204 -18.57 -2.06 -8.42
CA PRO A 204 -18.50 -1.12 -7.32
C PRO A 204 -19.08 0.25 -7.71
N SER A 205 -19.55 0.99 -6.73
CA SER A 205 -20.04 2.37 -6.86
C SER A 205 -18.93 3.39 -6.56
N ASN A 206 -19.22 4.68 -6.78
CA ASN A 206 -18.32 5.79 -6.39
C ASN A 206 -18.02 5.85 -4.88
N ASN A 207 -18.90 5.27 -4.05
CA ASN A 207 -18.72 5.24 -2.59
C ASN A 207 -17.83 4.05 -2.14
N ASP A 208 -17.58 3.11 -3.04
CA ASP A 208 -16.73 1.97 -2.77
C ASP A 208 -15.25 2.30 -2.97
N TRP A 209 -14.38 1.49 -2.40
CA TRP A 209 -12.93 1.63 -2.57
C TRP A 209 -12.49 0.90 -3.85
N TYR A 210 -13.04 1.32 -4.99
CA TYR A 210 -12.88 0.66 -6.29
C TYR A 210 -11.42 0.52 -6.73
N GLU A 211 -10.51 1.35 -6.19
CA GLU A 211 -9.08 1.30 -6.45
C GLU A 211 -8.35 0.21 -5.64
N THR A 212 -9.06 -0.49 -4.75
CA THR A 212 -8.49 -1.50 -3.86
C THR A 212 -9.15 -2.87 -4.01
N VAL A 213 -8.46 -3.90 -3.54
CA VAL A 213 -8.89 -5.30 -3.54
C VAL A 213 -8.86 -5.85 -2.12
N LYS A 214 -9.94 -6.53 -1.70
CA LYS A 214 -10.07 -7.14 -0.39
C LYS A 214 -9.11 -8.32 -0.23
N LEU A 215 -8.38 -8.35 0.88
CA LEU A 215 -7.60 -9.52 1.31
C LEU A 215 -8.49 -10.56 1.98
N ASN A 216 -8.26 -11.82 1.66
CA ASN A 216 -9.00 -12.95 2.17
C ASN A 216 -8.21 -13.65 3.30
N TYR A 217 -8.77 -13.64 4.48
CA TYR A 217 -8.22 -14.27 5.68
C TYR A 217 -8.97 -15.57 6.08
N GLY A 218 -9.63 -16.23 5.11
CA GLY A 218 -10.37 -17.48 5.35
C GLY A 218 -11.78 -17.25 5.89
N ILE A 219 -12.40 -16.12 5.59
CA ILE A 219 -13.78 -15.83 5.94
C ILE A 219 -14.60 -15.77 4.66
N ASP A 220 -15.59 -16.65 4.52
CA ASP A 220 -16.58 -16.54 3.45
C ASP A 220 -17.73 -15.64 3.91
N TYR A 221 -17.86 -14.48 3.26
CA TYR A 221 -18.93 -13.51 3.54
C TYR A 221 -20.19 -13.77 2.72
N CYS A 222 -20.13 -14.62 1.70
CA CYS A 222 -21.19 -14.90 0.74
C CYS A 222 -21.73 -16.32 0.84
N ASP A 223 -21.38 -17.07 1.87
CA ASP A 223 -21.93 -18.40 2.12
C ASP A 223 -23.45 -18.32 2.28
N LEU A 224 -24.17 -19.28 1.69
CA LEU A 224 -25.64 -19.38 1.76
C LEU A 224 -26.17 -19.50 3.19
N GLY A 225 -25.37 -20.04 4.10
CA GLY A 225 -25.64 -20.11 5.54
C GLY A 225 -25.36 -18.84 6.32
N GLY A 226 -24.89 -17.80 5.67
CA GLY A 226 -24.31 -16.60 6.26
C GLY A 226 -22.79 -16.70 6.39
N ARG A 227 -22.16 -15.71 7.00
CA ARG A 227 -20.70 -15.66 7.18
C ARG A 227 -20.17 -16.94 7.83
N SER A 228 -19.18 -17.58 7.19
CA SER A 228 -18.50 -18.77 7.72
C SER A 228 -16.97 -18.57 7.82
N GLU A 229 -16.32 -19.31 8.72
CA GLU A 229 -14.90 -19.18 9.03
C GLU A 229 -14.16 -20.47 8.70
N HIS A 230 -13.04 -20.36 7.96
CA HIS A 230 -12.25 -21.46 7.44
C HIS A 230 -10.77 -21.27 7.77
N PHE A 231 -10.38 -21.56 9.01
CA PHE A 231 -9.02 -21.34 9.52
C PHE A 231 -8.17 -22.60 9.61
N THR A 232 -8.67 -23.74 9.11
CA THR A 232 -7.93 -25.01 9.08
C THR A 232 -8.00 -25.63 7.67
N PRO A 233 -6.87 -25.75 6.94
CA PRO A 233 -5.52 -25.24 7.30
C PRO A 233 -5.48 -23.72 7.42
N ILE A 234 -4.43 -23.19 8.04
CA ILE A 234 -4.25 -21.73 8.17
C ILE A 234 -4.27 -21.09 6.78
N PRO A 235 -5.09 -20.04 6.54
CA PRO A 235 -5.13 -19.33 5.27
C PRO A 235 -3.76 -18.76 4.87
N SER A 236 -3.41 -18.86 3.57
CA SER A 236 -2.10 -18.44 3.07
C SER A 236 -1.83 -16.95 3.30
N THR A 237 -2.87 -16.11 3.29
CA THR A 237 -2.75 -14.68 3.57
C THR A 237 -2.19 -14.38 4.96
N TRP A 238 -2.54 -15.19 5.99
CA TRP A 238 -1.98 -15.02 7.33
C TRP A 238 -0.47 -15.20 7.34
N LEU A 239 0.01 -16.22 6.64
CA LEU A 239 1.44 -16.52 6.57
C LEU A 239 2.18 -15.42 5.80
N LYS A 240 1.68 -15.05 4.62
CA LYS A 240 2.27 -13.97 3.79
C LYS A 240 2.33 -12.63 4.53
N MET A 241 1.25 -12.26 5.26
CA MET A 241 1.24 -11.04 6.07
C MET A 241 2.22 -11.10 7.26
N THR A 242 2.37 -12.28 7.86
CA THR A 242 3.38 -12.48 8.91
C THR A 242 4.79 -12.29 8.36
N ASP A 243 5.09 -12.84 7.18
CA ASP A 243 6.40 -12.71 6.53
C ASP A 243 6.72 -11.23 6.20
N ILE A 244 5.71 -10.45 5.76
CA ILE A 244 5.85 -9.01 5.53
C ILE A 244 6.24 -8.29 6.83
N LEU A 245 5.54 -8.57 7.94
CA LEU A 245 5.87 -7.97 9.24
C LEU A 245 7.29 -8.35 9.69
N LEU A 246 7.69 -9.62 9.52
CA LEU A 246 9.03 -10.09 9.85
C LEU A 246 10.10 -9.44 8.98
N PHE A 247 9.82 -9.22 7.68
CA PHE A 247 10.72 -8.52 6.78
C PHE A 247 11.03 -7.10 7.28
N TRP A 248 10.01 -6.33 7.64
CA TRP A 248 10.19 -4.98 8.16
C TRP A 248 10.80 -4.94 9.56
N ALA A 249 10.42 -5.88 10.44
CA ALA A 249 11.06 -6.01 11.75
C ALA A 249 12.56 -6.31 11.64
N ALA A 250 12.96 -7.15 10.68
CA ALA A 250 14.37 -7.43 10.40
C ALA A 250 15.14 -6.19 9.89
N LYS A 251 14.48 -5.23 9.27
CA LYS A 251 15.05 -3.93 8.87
C LYS A 251 15.12 -2.90 10.00
N GLY A 252 14.63 -3.24 11.19
CA GLY A 252 14.72 -2.40 12.37
C GLY A 252 13.45 -1.57 12.67
N ILE A 253 12.31 -1.93 12.09
CA ILE A 253 11.03 -1.34 12.50
C ILE A 253 10.66 -1.85 13.89
N ASP A 254 10.35 -0.94 14.81
CA ASP A 254 10.02 -1.24 16.21
C ASP A 254 8.54 -1.49 16.45
N GLY A 255 7.67 -1.08 15.52
CA GLY A 255 6.22 -1.27 15.63
C GLY A 255 5.44 -0.96 14.36
N PHE A 256 4.19 -1.42 14.37
CA PHE A 256 3.24 -1.29 13.27
C PHE A 256 1.92 -0.72 13.78
#